data_736563716af7627f9789254e340f5145
#
_entry.id   736563716af7627f9789254e340f5145
#
_cell.length_a   1.000
_cell.length_b   1.000
_cell.length_c   1.000
_cell.angle_alpha   90.00
_cell.angle_beta   90.00
_cell.angle_gamma   90.00
#
_symmetry.space_group_name_H-M   'P 1'
#
loop_
_entity.id
_entity.type
_entity.pdbx_description
1 polymer ?
#
loop_
_entity_poly.entity_id
_entity_poly.type
_entity_poly.pdbx_seq_one_letter_code
_entity_poly.pdbx_strand_id
1 'polypeptide(L)'
;SISGPSRACMLTGKHSHANGFTDNSSSFDGSQQTFPKLLQQQGYETAVIGKWHLTSEPTGFDHWDILIGQGDYYNPTFIRNGEKVKREGYATNVTTDLALEWLTNGRNQEKPFCLLLHHKAPHRTWMPDTCDFDLFADSNFPLPETFYDSYEGREAAKGQRMSITKDMDLVYDLKLADKDSTIHSRPDLEAAGRRIYNNMNAE
;
A
#
# COMPACT_ATOMS: atom_id res chain seq x y z
N SER A 1 2.87 -7.73 12.80
CA SER A 1 2.05 -8.29 11.73
C SER A 1 2.42 -7.68 10.40
N ILE A 2 2.46 -8.46 9.32
CA ILE A 2 2.70 -7.98 7.96
C ILE A 2 1.37 -7.63 7.26
N SER A 3 1.44 -6.98 6.09
CA SER A 3 0.31 -6.32 5.43
C SER A 3 -0.94 -7.18 5.24
N GLY A 4 -0.85 -8.30 4.54
CA GLY A 4 -2.00 -9.18 4.24
C GLY A 4 -2.65 -9.72 5.51
N PRO A 5 -1.91 -10.42 6.39
CA PRO A 5 -2.44 -10.92 7.66
C PRO A 5 -3.08 -9.86 8.54
N SER A 6 -2.50 -8.64 8.59
CA SER A 6 -3.10 -7.53 9.33
C SER A 6 -4.48 -7.13 8.78
N ARG A 7 -4.60 -7.06 7.45
CA ARG A 7 -5.87 -6.75 6.77
C ARG A 7 -6.92 -7.82 7.01
N ALA A 8 -6.53 -9.10 6.94
CA ALA A 8 -7.42 -10.22 7.26
C ALA A 8 -7.90 -10.18 8.72
N CYS A 9 -7.01 -9.84 9.66
CA CYS A 9 -7.41 -9.64 11.06
C CYS A 9 -8.43 -8.52 11.24
N MET A 10 -8.24 -7.39 10.57
CA MET A 10 -9.19 -6.28 10.63
C MET A 10 -10.55 -6.66 10.04
N LEU A 11 -10.58 -7.37 8.90
CA LEU A 11 -11.83 -7.79 8.27
C LEU A 11 -12.61 -8.80 9.09
N THR A 12 -11.92 -9.77 9.70
CA THR A 12 -12.54 -10.91 10.38
C THR A 12 -12.73 -10.71 11.89
N GLY A 13 -12.00 -9.75 12.48
CA GLY A 13 -11.90 -9.64 13.94
C GLY A 13 -11.16 -10.78 14.61
N LYS A 14 -10.44 -11.62 13.84
CA LYS A 14 -9.72 -12.81 14.31
C LYS A 14 -8.22 -12.65 14.09
N HIS A 15 -7.41 -13.15 15.02
CA HIS A 15 -5.96 -13.24 14.80
C HIS A 15 -5.60 -14.17 13.64
N SER A 16 -4.42 -13.97 13.04
CA SER A 16 -3.98 -14.69 11.81
C SER A 16 -4.06 -16.22 11.94
N HIS A 17 -3.69 -16.79 13.09
CA HIS A 17 -3.79 -18.23 13.32
C HIS A 17 -5.24 -18.75 13.36
N ALA A 18 -6.20 -17.89 13.70
CA ALA A 18 -7.62 -18.23 13.77
C ALA A 18 -8.35 -17.96 12.44
N ASN A 19 -7.91 -17.00 11.65
CA ASN A 19 -8.47 -16.74 10.32
C ASN A 19 -7.74 -17.49 9.20
N GLY A 20 -6.61 -18.16 9.50
CA GLY A 20 -5.85 -18.99 8.57
C GLY A 20 -4.96 -18.21 7.59
N PHE A 21 -4.93 -16.87 7.63
CA PHE A 21 -4.14 -16.06 6.73
C PHE A 21 -2.90 -15.51 7.45
N THR A 22 -1.79 -16.25 7.36
CA THR A 22 -0.59 -16.03 8.19
C THR A 22 0.57 -15.34 7.48
N ASP A 23 0.54 -15.26 6.14
CA ASP A 23 1.60 -14.68 5.31
C ASP A 23 1.03 -13.95 4.09
N ASN A 24 1.91 -13.34 3.26
CA ASN A 24 1.51 -12.64 2.04
C ASN A 24 1.52 -13.52 0.78
N SER A 25 1.86 -14.80 0.89
CA SER A 25 1.94 -15.72 -0.24
C SER A 25 0.69 -16.57 -0.43
N SER A 26 -0.11 -16.69 0.61
CA SER A 26 -1.40 -17.40 0.59
C SER A 26 -2.52 -16.54 0.01
N SER A 27 -3.68 -17.13 -0.22
CA SER A 27 -4.92 -16.45 -0.58
C SER A 27 -5.87 -16.42 0.61
N PHE A 28 -6.47 -15.27 0.89
CA PHE A 28 -7.45 -15.14 1.96
C PHE A 28 -8.74 -15.89 1.60
N ASP A 29 -9.23 -16.70 2.53
CA ASP A 29 -10.53 -17.36 2.39
C ASP A 29 -11.66 -16.33 2.54
N GLY A 30 -12.15 -15.84 1.41
CA GLY A 30 -13.25 -14.88 1.34
C GLY A 30 -14.61 -15.45 1.75
N SER A 31 -14.76 -16.75 2.02
CA SER A 31 -16.03 -17.33 2.52
C SER A 31 -16.27 -17.00 4.00
N GLN A 32 -15.22 -16.69 4.75
CA GLN A 32 -15.30 -16.32 6.15
C GLN A 32 -16.22 -15.12 6.38
N GLN A 33 -16.79 -15.06 7.57
CA GLN A 33 -17.53 -13.89 8.02
C GLN A 33 -16.56 -12.71 8.23
N THR A 34 -16.92 -11.58 7.62
CA THR A 34 -16.20 -10.31 7.75
C THR A 34 -17.18 -9.21 8.12
N PHE A 35 -16.69 -8.12 8.75
CA PHE A 35 -17.57 -7.04 9.16
C PHE A 35 -18.30 -6.35 7.97
N PRO A 36 -17.72 -6.21 6.76
CA PRO A 36 -18.48 -5.67 5.62
C PRO A 36 -19.69 -6.53 5.25
N LYS A 37 -19.57 -7.87 5.30
CA LYS A 37 -20.72 -8.77 5.06
C LYS A 37 -21.83 -8.57 6.08
N LEU A 38 -21.46 -8.35 7.35
CA LEU A 38 -22.45 -8.06 8.40
C LEU A 38 -23.16 -6.72 8.15
N LEU A 39 -22.42 -5.71 7.71
CA LEU A 39 -22.98 -4.40 7.35
C LEU A 39 -23.92 -4.50 6.14
N GLN A 40 -23.56 -5.27 5.11
CA GLN A 40 -24.47 -5.53 3.97
C GLN A 40 -25.79 -6.15 4.41
N GLN A 41 -25.75 -7.11 5.35
CA GLN A 41 -26.96 -7.71 5.92
C GLN A 41 -27.86 -6.71 6.66
N GLN A 42 -27.28 -5.60 7.11
CA GLN A 42 -28.01 -4.48 7.74
C GLN A 42 -28.36 -3.35 6.76
N GLY A 43 -28.25 -3.59 5.45
CA GLY A 43 -28.62 -2.64 4.42
C GLY A 43 -27.58 -1.58 4.08
N TYR A 44 -26.37 -1.70 4.60
CA TYR A 44 -25.27 -0.82 4.18
C TYR A 44 -24.81 -1.14 2.77
N GLU A 45 -24.45 -0.12 2.01
CA GLU A 45 -23.69 -0.26 0.78
C GLU A 45 -22.20 -0.21 1.09
N THR A 46 -21.44 -1.17 0.59
CA THR A 46 -20.06 -1.39 1.01
C THR A 46 -19.08 -1.27 -0.16
N ALA A 47 -17.97 -0.58 0.06
CA ALA A 47 -16.91 -0.47 -0.93
C ALA A 47 -15.52 -0.62 -0.33
N VAL A 48 -14.57 -1.10 -1.15
CA VAL A 48 -13.14 -1.05 -0.86
C VAL A 48 -12.39 -0.45 -2.04
N ILE A 49 -11.61 0.61 -1.78
CA ILE A 49 -10.87 1.35 -2.79
C ILE A 49 -9.41 1.49 -2.36
N GLY A 50 -8.48 1.11 -3.25
CA GLY A 50 -7.05 1.15 -3.02
C GLY A 50 -6.42 -0.20 -2.73
N LYS A 51 -5.49 -0.28 -1.77
CA LYS A 51 -4.72 -1.50 -1.50
C LYS A 51 -5.56 -2.58 -0.84
N TRP A 52 -5.74 -3.72 -1.53
CA TRP A 52 -6.36 -4.93 -0.99
C TRP A 52 -5.36 -5.90 -0.39
N HIS A 53 -4.46 -6.43 -1.19
CA HIS A 53 -3.31 -7.27 -0.81
C HIS A 53 -3.69 -8.55 -0.04
N LEU A 54 -4.79 -9.18 -0.40
CA LEU A 54 -5.24 -10.46 0.17
C LEU A 54 -5.22 -11.61 -0.84
N THR A 55 -4.75 -11.37 -2.07
CA THR A 55 -4.60 -12.35 -3.16
C THR A 55 -5.92 -12.95 -3.65
N SER A 56 -7.01 -12.78 -2.94
CA SER A 56 -8.38 -13.15 -3.32
C SER A 56 -9.15 -11.95 -3.84
N GLU A 57 -10.25 -12.18 -4.52
CA GLU A 57 -11.22 -11.12 -4.80
C GLU A 57 -11.90 -10.64 -3.50
N PRO A 58 -12.24 -9.35 -3.41
CA PRO A 58 -13.04 -8.84 -2.30
C PRO A 58 -14.43 -9.50 -2.21
N THR A 59 -14.82 -9.90 -1.02
CA THR A 59 -16.15 -10.41 -0.73
C THR A 59 -16.81 -9.61 0.39
N GLY A 60 -18.12 -9.37 0.28
CA GLY A 60 -18.84 -8.50 1.20
C GLY A 60 -18.70 -7.02 0.84
N PHE A 61 -18.43 -6.75 -0.44
CA PHE A 61 -18.41 -5.40 -1.01
C PHE A 61 -19.27 -5.35 -2.26
N ASP A 62 -20.04 -4.28 -2.39
CA ASP A 62 -20.88 -4.00 -3.57
C ASP A 62 -20.03 -3.35 -4.68
N HIS A 63 -18.94 -2.67 -4.29
CA HIS A 63 -18.03 -2.02 -5.19
C HIS A 63 -16.57 -2.19 -4.73
N TRP A 64 -15.66 -2.41 -5.68
CA TRP A 64 -14.21 -2.34 -5.40
C TRP A 64 -13.39 -1.83 -6.58
N ASP A 65 -12.44 -0.98 -6.25
CA ASP A 65 -11.34 -0.53 -7.09
C ASP A 65 -10.04 -0.86 -6.36
N ILE A 66 -9.46 -2.03 -6.58
CA ILE A 66 -8.31 -2.49 -5.81
C ILE A 66 -7.02 -2.52 -6.61
N LEU A 67 -5.94 -2.09 -5.97
CA LEU A 67 -4.59 -2.18 -6.53
C LEU A 67 -4.14 -3.64 -6.66
N ILE A 68 -3.43 -3.97 -7.75
CA ILE A 68 -2.85 -5.30 -7.95
C ILE A 68 -1.63 -5.46 -7.02
N GLY A 69 -1.67 -6.45 -6.14
CA GLY A 69 -0.60 -6.74 -5.18
C GLY A 69 -0.30 -5.55 -4.27
N GLN A 70 0.92 -5.03 -4.33
CA GLN A 70 1.35 -3.84 -3.58
C GLN A 70 0.95 -2.52 -4.27
N GLY A 71 0.54 -2.57 -5.53
CA GLY A 71 0.26 -1.42 -6.38
C GLY A 71 1.53 -0.69 -6.85
N ASP A 72 1.40 0.07 -7.91
CA ASP A 72 2.41 1.01 -8.39
C ASP A 72 2.09 2.42 -7.87
N TYR A 73 3.12 3.27 -7.68
CA TYR A 73 2.93 4.65 -7.24
C TYR A 73 2.46 5.56 -8.37
N TYR A 74 2.94 5.29 -9.60
CA TYR A 74 2.58 6.07 -10.77
C TYR A 74 1.82 5.20 -11.77
N ASN A 75 0.80 5.76 -12.38
CA ASN A 75 -0.03 5.12 -13.39
C ASN A 75 -0.51 3.72 -12.98
N PRO A 76 -1.13 3.58 -11.80
CA PRO A 76 -1.49 2.29 -11.24
C PRO A 76 -2.57 1.58 -12.06
N THR A 77 -2.51 0.25 -12.04
CA THR A 77 -3.60 -0.59 -12.55
C THR A 77 -4.46 -1.04 -11.38
N PHE A 78 -5.75 -0.82 -11.49
CA PHE A 78 -6.76 -1.30 -10.56
C PHE A 78 -7.50 -2.51 -11.12
N ILE A 79 -8.13 -3.27 -10.25
CA ILE A 79 -9.21 -4.20 -10.60
C ILE A 79 -10.49 -3.55 -10.10
N ARG A 80 -11.34 -3.10 -11.03
CA ARG A 80 -12.66 -2.54 -10.75
C ARG A 80 -13.72 -3.62 -10.95
N ASN A 81 -14.30 -4.10 -9.86
CA ASN A 81 -15.32 -5.16 -9.90
C ASN A 81 -14.97 -6.34 -10.82
N GLY A 82 -13.70 -6.79 -10.79
CA GLY A 82 -13.20 -7.90 -11.61
C GLY A 82 -12.49 -7.50 -12.90
N GLU A 83 -12.65 -6.27 -13.38
CA GLU A 83 -12.03 -5.79 -14.61
C GLU A 83 -10.75 -4.98 -14.36
N LYS A 84 -9.71 -5.20 -15.17
CA LYS A 84 -8.47 -4.43 -15.08
C LYS A 84 -8.64 -3.07 -15.74
N VAL A 85 -8.36 -2.01 -14.99
CA VAL A 85 -8.42 -0.63 -15.45
C VAL A 85 -7.12 0.08 -15.11
N LYS A 86 -6.36 0.49 -16.11
CA LYS A 86 -5.19 1.34 -15.91
C LYS A 86 -5.64 2.79 -15.71
N ARG A 87 -5.05 3.46 -14.72
CA ARG A 87 -5.29 4.87 -14.42
C ARG A 87 -3.97 5.63 -14.54
N GLU A 88 -4.04 6.81 -15.12
CA GLU A 88 -2.92 7.75 -15.18
C GLU A 88 -2.89 8.60 -13.92
N GLY A 89 -1.67 8.94 -13.45
CA GLY A 89 -1.46 9.81 -12.30
C GLY A 89 -0.84 9.10 -11.08
N TYR A 90 -0.74 9.85 -10.00
CA TYR A 90 -0.17 9.37 -8.74
C TYR A 90 -1.20 8.55 -7.94
N ALA A 91 -0.78 7.40 -7.44
CA ALA A 91 -1.68 6.41 -6.83
C ALA A 91 -2.54 6.95 -5.67
N THR A 92 -2.01 7.87 -4.86
CA THR A 92 -2.77 8.47 -3.75
C THR A 92 -3.90 9.32 -4.29
N ASN A 93 -3.61 10.19 -5.27
CA ASN A 93 -4.59 11.07 -5.88
C ASN A 93 -5.67 10.24 -6.61
N VAL A 94 -5.24 9.31 -7.47
CA VAL A 94 -6.16 8.42 -8.19
C VAL A 94 -7.07 7.64 -7.23
N THR A 95 -6.50 7.09 -6.15
CA THR A 95 -7.30 6.34 -5.15
C THR A 95 -8.31 7.25 -4.44
N THR A 96 -7.92 8.48 -4.16
CA THR A 96 -8.81 9.49 -3.55
C THR A 96 -9.93 9.88 -4.51
N ASP A 97 -9.60 10.13 -5.78
CA ASP A 97 -10.59 10.52 -6.81
C ASP A 97 -11.62 9.40 -7.03
N LEU A 98 -11.19 8.13 -7.09
CA LEU A 98 -12.07 6.98 -7.18
C LEU A 98 -13.02 6.89 -5.97
N ALA A 99 -12.51 7.18 -4.78
CA ALA A 99 -13.32 7.20 -3.57
C ALA A 99 -14.35 8.35 -3.58
N LEU A 100 -13.95 9.54 -4.02
CA LEU A 100 -14.85 10.68 -4.18
C LEU A 100 -15.90 10.42 -5.27
N GLU A 101 -15.53 9.83 -6.41
CA GLU A 101 -16.44 9.43 -7.46
C GLU A 101 -17.50 8.46 -6.91
N TRP A 102 -17.09 7.44 -6.17
CA TRP A 102 -18.03 6.50 -5.56
C TRP A 102 -18.93 7.16 -4.52
N LEU A 103 -18.40 7.99 -3.65
CA LEU A 103 -19.16 8.70 -2.62
C LEU A 103 -20.22 9.63 -3.19
N THR A 104 -19.91 10.30 -4.32
CA THR A 104 -20.80 11.31 -4.91
C THR A 104 -21.80 10.73 -5.91
N ASN A 105 -21.37 9.80 -6.75
CA ASN A 105 -22.13 9.33 -7.90
C ASN A 105 -22.27 7.81 -7.98
N GLY A 106 -21.41 7.06 -7.31
CA GLY A 106 -21.31 5.60 -7.48
C GLY A 106 -22.17 4.79 -6.53
N ARG A 107 -22.65 5.37 -5.43
CA ARG A 107 -23.44 4.68 -4.42
C ARG A 107 -24.89 5.19 -4.38
N ASN A 108 -25.77 4.39 -3.81
CA ASN A 108 -27.11 4.84 -3.46
C ASN A 108 -27.05 5.82 -2.27
N GLN A 109 -27.43 7.10 -2.51
CA GLN A 109 -27.36 8.16 -1.50
C GLN A 109 -28.34 7.97 -0.34
N GLU A 110 -29.38 7.14 -0.53
CA GLU A 110 -30.42 6.84 0.48
C GLU A 110 -29.95 5.77 1.49
N LYS A 111 -28.89 5.01 1.16
CA LYS A 111 -28.36 3.94 2.02
C LYS A 111 -27.23 4.42 2.90
N PRO A 112 -27.14 3.91 4.14
CA PRO A 112 -25.91 4.02 4.90
C PRO A 112 -24.79 3.30 4.16
N PHE A 113 -23.54 3.74 4.33
CA PHE A 113 -22.43 3.15 3.61
C PHE A 113 -21.24 2.81 4.51
N CYS A 114 -20.41 1.91 4.03
CA CYS A 114 -19.10 1.61 4.59
C CYS A 114 -18.06 1.62 3.48
N LEU A 115 -17.14 2.57 3.55
CA LEU A 115 -15.99 2.67 2.62
C LEU A 115 -14.68 2.35 3.32
N LEU A 116 -13.97 1.35 2.80
CA LEU A 116 -12.58 1.07 3.16
C LEU A 116 -11.67 1.76 2.14
N LEU A 117 -11.14 2.93 2.51
CA LEU A 117 -10.18 3.68 1.68
C LEU A 117 -8.75 3.34 2.13
N HIS A 118 -8.02 2.65 1.27
CA HIS A 118 -6.71 2.09 1.59
C HIS A 118 -5.62 2.60 0.65
N HIS A 119 -4.90 3.65 1.05
CA HIS A 119 -3.78 4.15 0.27
C HIS A 119 -2.58 3.17 0.25
N LYS A 120 -1.79 3.24 -0.84
CA LYS A 120 -0.50 2.57 -0.96
C LYS A 120 0.57 3.25 -0.10
N ALA A 121 0.64 4.56 -0.15
CA ALA A 121 1.57 5.36 0.64
C ALA A 121 1.33 5.15 2.16
N PRO A 122 2.39 5.17 2.99
CA PRO A 122 3.80 5.34 2.71
C PRO A 122 4.58 4.02 2.60
N HIS A 123 4.07 3.01 1.90
CA HIS A 123 4.79 1.74 1.75
C HIS A 123 6.10 1.94 0.96
N ARG A 124 7.15 1.18 1.32
CA ARG A 124 8.36 1.06 0.51
C ARG A 124 7.94 0.86 -0.98
N THR A 125 8.37 1.65 -1.94
CA THR A 125 9.62 2.41 -2.05
C THR A 125 9.54 3.91 -1.74
N TRP A 126 8.51 4.39 -1.08
CA TRP A 126 8.37 5.80 -0.67
C TRP A 126 8.54 6.81 -1.83
N MET A 127 7.84 6.58 -2.92
CA MET A 127 7.84 7.53 -4.03
C MET A 127 6.83 8.65 -3.76
N PRO A 128 7.24 9.92 -3.73
CA PRO A 128 6.32 11.06 -3.61
C PRO A 128 5.57 11.31 -4.91
N ASP A 129 4.56 12.17 -4.89
CA ASP A 129 4.05 12.76 -6.11
C ASP A 129 5.12 13.65 -6.77
N THR A 130 5.11 13.77 -8.08
CA THR A 130 6.12 14.58 -8.81
C THR A 130 6.07 16.06 -8.42
N CYS A 131 4.89 16.59 -8.10
CA CYS A 131 4.73 17.95 -7.62
C CYS A 131 5.32 18.19 -6.22
N ASP A 132 5.61 17.13 -5.46
CA ASP A 132 6.14 17.22 -4.10
C ASP A 132 7.66 17.01 -4.02
N PHE A 133 8.35 16.80 -5.16
CA PHE A 133 9.79 16.47 -5.15
C PHE A 133 10.64 17.53 -4.44
N ASP A 134 10.31 18.78 -4.61
CA ASP A 134 11.08 19.91 -4.06
C ASP A 134 10.47 20.47 -2.76
N LEU A 135 9.37 19.86 -2.25
CA LEU A 135 8.62 20.38 -1.10
C LEU A 135 9.49 20.64 0.13
N PHE A 136 10.53 19.87 0.33
CA PHE A 136 11.44 19.97 1.49
C PHE A 136 12.90 20.16 1.07
N ALA A 137 13.19 20.61 -0.16
CA ALA A 137 14.56 20.72 -0.67
C ALA A 137 15.45 21.60 0.22
N ASP A 138 14.90 22.68 0.77
CA ASP A 138 15.62 23.63 1.63
C ASP A 138 15.38 23.37 3.14
N SER A 139 14.78 22.23 3.50
CA SER A 139 14.42 21.94 4.88
C SER A 139 15.45 21.07 5.58
N ASN A 140 15.89 21.48 6.76
CA ASN A 140 16.69 20.68 7.67
C ASN A 140 15.79 20.03 8.73
N PHE A 141 15.67 18.70 8.69
CA PHE A 141 14.94 17.95 9.71
C PHE A 141 15.87 17.63 10.88
N PRO A 142 15.50 18.01 12.12
CA PRO A 142 16.29 17.64 13.28
C PRO A 142 16.28 16.12 13.46
N LEU A 143 17.43 15.54 13.77
CA LEU A 143 17.49 14.12 14.11
C LEU A 143 16.81 13.90 15.47
N PRO A 144 15.97 12.86 15.61
CA PRO A 144 15.42 12.48 16.91
C PRO A 144 16.55 12.02 17.84
N GLU A 145 16.38 12.22 19.16
CA GLU A 145 17.37 11.81 20.17
C GLU A 145 17.76 10.32 20.06
N THR A 146 16.82 9.50 19.62
CA THR A 146 16.99 8.05 19.45
C THR A 146 17.60 7.64 18.11
N PHE A 147 18.01 8.58 17.25
CA PHE A 147 18.52 8.26 15.90
C PHE A 147 19.75 7.35 15.92
N TYR A 148 20.64 7.54 16.89
CA TYR A 148 21.86 6.73 17.09
C TYR A 148 21.73 5.74 18.26
N ASP A 149 20.49 5.36 18.62
CA ASP A 149 20.25 4.43 19.70
C ASP A 149 20.89 3.06 19.44
N SER A 150 21.63 2.55 20.41
CA SER A 150 22.27 1.24 20.35
C SER A 150 21.32 0.06 20.54
N TYR A 151 20.10 0.34 20.94
CA TYR A 151 19.06 -0.64 21.36
C TYR A 151 19.52 -1.57 22.51
N GLU A 152 20.46 -1.12 23.34
CA GLU A 152 20.94 -1.90 24.48
C GLU A 152 19.78 -2.27 25.42
N GLY A 153 19.74 -3.53 25.87
CA GLY A 153 18.66 -4.08 26.69
C GLY A 153 17.35 -4.37 25.94
N ARG A 154 17.29 -4.15 24.60
CA ARG A 154 16.09 -4.37 23.79
C ARG A 154 16.41 -5.36 22.65
N GLU A 155 16.49 -6.65 22.99
CA GLU A 155 16.95 -7.70 22.08
C GLU A 155 16.17 -7.76 20.74
N ALA A 156 14.84 -7.58 20.78
CA ALA A 156 14.03 -7.57 19.57
C ALA A 156 14.38 -6.43 18.61
N ALA A 157 14.65 -5.23 19.13
CA ALA A 157 15.05 -4.08 18.32
C ALA A 157 16.50 -4.21 17.83
N LYS A 158 17.42 -4.69 18.70
CA LYS A 158 18.83 -4.89 18.36
C LYS A 158 19.03 -5.90 17.25
N GLY A 159 18.18 -6.93 17.16
CA GLY A 159 18.21 -7.95 16.11
C GLY A 159 17.61 -7.50 14.77
N GLN A 160 16.99 -6.32 14.66
CA GLN A 160 16.38 -5.83 13.44
C GLN A 160 17.41 -5.26 12.47
N ARG A 161 17.16 -5.47 11.18
CA ARG A 161 17.93 -4.84 10.08
C ARG A 161 17.28 -3.50 9.74
N MET A 162 17.69 -2.42 10.43
CA MET A 162 17.09 -1.09 10.29
C MET A 162 18.12 0.02 10.05
N SER A 163 19.36 -0.35 9.74
CA SER A 163 20.41 0.64 9.45
C SER A 163 20.24 1.21 8.03
N ILE A 164 20.26 2.52 7.91
CA ILE A 164 20.22 3.20 6.60
C ILE A 164 21.42 2.75 5.74
N THR A 165 22.62 2.69 6.32
CA THR A 165 23.84 2.42 5.56
C THR A 165 24.06 0.96 5.18
N LYS A 166 23.44 0.00 5.90
CA LYS A 166 23.67 -1.44 5.69
C LYS A 166 22.46 -2.18 5.16
N ASP A 167 21.28 -1.70 5.47
CA ASP A 167 20.04 -2.46 5.25
C ASP A 167 19.12 -1.82 4.22
N MET A 168 19.21 -0.50 4.01
CA MET A 168 18.47 0.18 2.95
C MET A 168 19.24 0.10 1.62
N ASP A 169 18.51 -0.08 0.54
CA ASP A 169 19.09 -0.05 -0.81
C ASP A 169 19.19 1.40 -1.31
N LEU A 170 20.36 1.76 -1.82
CA LEU A 170 20.66 3.13 -2.20
C LEU A 170 19.82 3.61 -3.38
N VAL A 171 19.56 2.74 -4.36
CA VAL A 171 18.76 3.09 -5.55
C VAL A 171 17.29 2.92 -5.28
N TYR A 172 16.88 1.76 -4.79
CA TYR A 172 15.49 1.39 -4.60
C TYR A 172 14.82 2.18 -3.47
N ASP A 173 15.49 2.31 -2.33
CA ASP A 173 14.95 3.01 -1.15
C ASP A 173 15.28 4.50 -1.16
N LEU A 174 16.55 4.85 -1.35
CA LEU A 174 17.05 6.22 -1.16
C LEU A 174 17.06 7.06 -2.44
N LYS A 175 16.78 6.47 -3.60
CA LYS A 175 16.77 7.14 -4.91
C LYS A 175 18.10 7.78 -5.31
N LEU A 176 19.19 7.31 -4.73
CA LEU A 176 20.53 7.75 -5.06
C LEU A 176 21.00 7.04 -6.33
N ALA A 177 20.50 7.49 -7.48
CA ALA A 177 20.95 6.99 -8.78
C ALA A 177 22.06 7.89 -9.31
N ASP A 178 23.26 7.31 -9.53
CA ASP A 178 24.31 7.95 -10.30
C ASP A 178 24.26 7.42 -11.74
N LYS A 179 24.35 8.31 -12.72
CA LYS A 179 24.41 7.94 -14.14
C LYS A 179 25.67 7.13 -14.47
N ASP A 180 26.75 7.35 -13.73
CA ASP A 180 28.06 6.71 -13.90
C ASP A 180 28.30 5.60 -12.87
N SER A 181 27.25 5.06 -12.29
CA SER A 181 27.16 4.36 -11.02
C SER A 181 28.24 3.30 -10.75
N THR A 182 29.09 3.63 -9.80
CA THR A 182 29.79 2.70 -8.93
C THR A 182 28.96 2.29 -7.71
N ILE A 183 27.71 2.78 -7.60
CA ILE A 183 26.79 2.44 -6.51
C ILE A 183 26.16 1.09 -6.83
N HIS A 184 26.59 0.07 -6.12
CA HIS A 184 26.08 -1.28 -6.26
C HIS A 184 24.77 -1.44 -5.48
N SER A 185 23.66 -1.36 -6.20
CA SER A 185 22.37 -1.87 -5.74
C SER A 185 22.31 -3.39 -5.88
N ARG A 186 21.52 -4.04 -5.08
CA ARG A 186 21.20 -5.45 -5.29
C ARG A 186 20.45 -5.59 -6.63
N PRO A 187 20.85 -6.54 -7.52
CA PRO A 187 20.28 -6.64 -8.88
C PRO A 187 18.76 -6.77 -8.92
N ASP A 188 18.18 -7.49 -7.96
CA ASP A 188 16.72 -7.66 -7.83
C ASP A 188 16.00 -6.35 -7.50
N LEU A 189 16.60 -5.51 -6.65
CA LEU A 189 16.06 -4.22 -6.27
C LEU A 189 16.31 -3.15 -7.32
N GLU A 190 17.43 -3.21 -8.03
CA GLU A 190 17.71 -2.33 -9.16
C GLU A 190 16.67 -2.52 -10.27
N ALA A 191 16.37 -3.77 -10.65
CA ALA A 191 15.35 -4.05 -11.64
C ALA A 191 13.96 -3.54 -11.20
N ALA A 192 13.62 -3.69 -9.92
CA ALA A 192 12.37 -3.17 -9.36
C ALA A 192 12.34 -1.63 -9.36
N GLY A 193 13.44 -0.98 -9.03
CA GLY A 193 13.59 0.48 -9.10
C GLY A 193 13.41 1.02 -10.51
N ARG A 194 14.13 0.43 -11.50
CA ARG A 194 13.99 0.80 -12.92
C ARG A 194 12.55 0.67 -13.42
N ARG A 195 11.83 -0.37 -13.01
CA ARG A 195 10.41 -0.53 -13.38
C ARG A 195 9.55 0.62 -12.85
N ILE A 196 9.84 1.13 -11.64
CA ILE A 196 9.12 2.27 -11.07
C ILE A 196 9.35 3.51 -11.92
N TYR A 197 10.61 3.83 -12.25
CA TYR A 197 10.93 4.98 -13.11
C TYR A 197 10.31 4.85 -14.52
N ASN A 198 10.30 3.64 -15.09
CA ASN A 198 9.68 3.41 -16.40
C ASN A 198 8.16 3.57 -16.39
N ASN A 199 7.52 3.52 -15.23
CA ASN A 199 6.10 3.78 -15.08
C ASN A 199 5.76 5.28 -14.90
N MET A 200 6.75 6.11 -14.64
CA MET A 200 6.54 7.56 -14.62
C MET A 200 6.34 8.05 -16.06
N ASN A 201 5.45 9.00 -16.26
CA ASN A 201 5.36 9.66 -17.54
C ASN A 201 6.64 10.46 -17.79
N ALA A 202 7.04 10.56 -19.05
CA ALA A 202 8.26 11.27 -19.46
C ALA A 202 8.05 12.79 -19.57
N GLU A 203 7.31 13.38 -18.64
CA GLU A 203 7.12 14.85 -18.54
C GLU A 203 8.04 15.44 -17.48
#